data_bdeb7f9dbbc141b8fc12f78612f1b8c6
#
_entry.id   bdeb7f9dbbc141b8fc12f78612f1b8c6
#
_cell.length_a   1.000
_cell.length_b   1.000
_cell.length_c   1.000
_cell.angle_alpha   90.00
_cell.angle_beta   90.00
_cell.angle_gamma   90.00
#
_symmetry.space_group_name_H-M   'P 1'
#
loop_
_entity.id
_entity.type
_entity.pdbx_description
1 polymer ?
#
loop_
_entity_poly.entity_id
_entity_poly.type
_entity_poly.pdbx_seq_one_letter_code
_entity_poly.pdbx_strand_id
1 'polypeptide(L)'
;ISSNSNQAINNLLLKVKAICEEEGLNNQIVKATSKKEDQQLSNSGIGLIPSASLTLNETVIGGTTWVFSREEMANAFDILVIDEAGQMSLANLLVMAQSAKSILLVGDQQQLSQPTKADHPGESGKSCLEYLMQGANVVPEDKGIFLNTSWRMEPTITNIVSELFYDKRLMGNPSNENNSINWGKPCLSQSGN
;
A
#
# COMPACT_ATOMS: atom_id res chain seq x y z
N ILE A 1 -4.53 8.90 -4.91
CA ILE A 1 -3.82 7.65 -4.54
C ILE A 1 -2.37 7.97 -4.25
N SER A 2 -1.85 7.54 -3.11
CA SER A 2 -0.45 7.71 -2.72
C SER A 2 0.15 6.41 -2.17
N SER A 3 1.47 6.31 -2.21
CA SER A 3 2.26 5.25 -1.58
C SER A 3 3.72 5.70 -1.44
N ASN A 4 4.51 4.96 -0.68
CA ASN A 4 5.94 5.23 -0.49
C ASN A 4 6.79 5.00 -1.75
N SER A 5 6.32 4.20 -2.72
CA SER A 5 7.06 3.92 -3.95
C SER A 5 6.27 4.27 -5.21
N ASN A 6 6.98 4.78 -6.21
CA ASN A 6 6.38 5.02 -7.52
C ASN A 6 5.83 3.75 -8.17
N GLN A 7 6.45 2.61 -7.90
CA GLN A 7 6.00 1.32 -8.43
C GLN A 7 4.66 0.88 -7.81
N ALA A 8 4.47 1.06 -6.50
CA ALA A 8 3.19 0.76 -5.85
C ALA A 8 2.09 1.68 -6.37
N ILE A 9 2.37 2.98 -6.54
CA ILE A 9 1.43 3.93 -7.17
C ILE A 9 1.03 3.45 -8.56
N ASN A 10 2.01 3.08 -9.41
CA ASN A 10 1.74 2.59 -10.76
C ASN A 10 0.87 1.34 -10.77
N ASN A 11 1.22 0.36 -9.93
CA ASN A 11 0.46 -0.89 -9.82
C ASN A 11 -1.00 -0.64 -9.43
N LEU A 12 -1.23 0.27 -8.48
CA LEU A 12 -2.58 0.59 -8.05
C LEU A 12 -3.36 1.35 -9.13
N LEU A 13 -2.73 2.32 -9.81
CA LEU A 13 -3.35 3.03 -10.93
C LEU A 13 -3.74 2.07 -12.08
N LEU A 14 -2.89 1.10 -12.40
CA LEU A 14 -3.20 0.09 -13.42
C LEU A 14 -4.39 -0.78 -13.03
N LYS A 15 -4.48 -1.18 -11.75
CA LYS A 15 -5.63 -1.94 -11.24
C LYS A 15 -6.92 -1.12 -11.29
N VAL A 16 -6.86 0.15 -10.86
CA VAL A 16 -8.02 1.05 -10.96
C VAL A 16 -8.45 1.23 -12.40
N LYS A 17 -7.50 1.39 -13.33
CA LYS A 17 -7.79 1.52 -14.76
C LYS A 17 -8.51 0.27 -15.30
N ALA A 18 -8.00 -0.92 -14.97
CA ALA A 18 -8.61 -2.19 -15.39
C ALA A 18 -10.07 -2.33 -14.87
N ILE A 19 -10.29 -2.03 -13.59
CA ILE A 19 -11.64 -2.06 -13.01
C ILE A 19 -12.56 -1.04 -13.68
N CYS A 20 -12.09 0.18 -13.94
CA CYS A 20 -12.89 1.17 -14.66
C CYS A 20 -13.28 0.70 -16.06
N GLU A 21 -12.40 0.01 -16.77
CA GLU A 21 -12.69 -0.57 -18.10
C GLU A 21 -13.71 -1.70 -18.02
N GLU A 22 -13.58 -2.60 -17.05
CA GLU A 22 -14.53 -3.70 -16.81
C GLU A 22 -15.93 -3.18 -16.48
N GLU A 23 -16.03 -2.12 -15.68
CA GLU A 23 -17.30 -1.50 -15.27
C GLU A 23 -17.83 -0.46 -16.28
N GLY A 24 -17.13 -0.23 -17.39
CA GLY A 24 -17.53 0.73 -18.40
C GLY A 24 -17.46 2.21 -17.93
N LEU A 25 -16.63 2.49 -16.90
CA LEU A 25 -16.46 3.83 -16.35
C LEU A 25 -15.42 4.61 -17.15
N ASN A 26 -15.80 5.76 -17.67
CA ASN A 26 -14.90 6.63 -18.40
C ASN A 26 -14.23 7.64 -17.46
N ASN A 27 -13.23 7.19 -16.72
CA ASN A 27 -12.51 8.01 -15.74
C ASN A 27 -11.18 8.53 -16.30
N GLN A 28 -10.90 9.81 -16.07
CA GLN A 28 -9.60 10.38 -16.37
C GLN A 28 -8.62 10.03 -15.24
N ILE A 29 -7.70 9.12 -15.53
CA ILE A 29 -6.69 8.63 -14.58
C ILE A 29 -5.33 9.18 -14.97
N VAL A 30 -4.66 9.82 -14.02
CA VAL A 30 -3.33 10.41 -14.26
C VAL A 30 -2.36 10.10 -13.13
N LYS A 31 -1.08 10.10 -13.46
CA LYS A 31 0.02 10.12 -12.50
C LYS A 31 0.70 11.47 -12.50
N ALA A 32 0.76 12.10 -11.33
CA ALA A 32 1.50 13.33 -11.12
C ALA A 32 3.01 13.03 -11.03
N THR A 33 3.76 13.42 -12.04
CA THR A 33 5.19 13.14 -12.15
C THR A 33 5.89 14.17 -13.04
N SER A 34 7.16 14.46 -12.78
CA SER A 34 8.01 15.24 -13.66
C SER A 34 8.63 14.42 -14.80
N LYS A 35 8.52 13.09 -14.76
CA LYS A 35 9.00 12.21 -15.81
C LYS A 35 8.10 12.30 -17.04
N LYS A 36 8.70 12.37 -18.22
CA LYS A 36 7.97 12.37 -19.50
C LYS A 36 7.48 10.98 -19.91
N GLU A 37 8.17 9.95 -19.45
CA GLU A 37 7.87 8.55 -19.78
C GLU A 37 7.96 7.69 -18.52
N ASP A 38 7.11 6.70 -18.44
CA ASP A 38 7.12 5.65 -17.43
C ASP A 38 6.81 4.33 -18.14
N GLN A 39 7.82 3.46 -18.24
CA GLN A 39 7.72 2.19 -18.97
C GLN A 39 6.57 1.30 -18.45
N GLN A 40 6.31 1.34 -17.15
CA GLN A 40 5.24 0.54 -16.54
C GLN A 40 3.84 1.03 -16.93
N LEU A 41 3.70 2.33 -17.18
CA LEU A 41 2.44 2.96 -17.58
C LEU A 41 2.32 3.14 -19.10
N SER A 42 3.35 2.78 -19.86
CA SER A 42 3.33 2.82 -21.31
C SER A 42 2.14 2.00 -21.84
N ASN A 43 1.40 2.56 -22.79
CA ASN A 43 0.23 1.94 -23.42
C ASN A 43 -0.96 1.66 -22.49
N SER A 44 -0.96 2.13 -21.24
CA SER A 44 -2.07 1.93 -20.30
C SER A 44 -3.22 2.94 -20.46
N GLY A 45 -3.00 4.01 -21.20
CA GLY A 45 -3.93 5.14 -21.28
C GLY A 45 -3.94 6.04 -20.03
N ILE A 46 -3.03 5.81 -19.07
CA ILE A 46 -2.85 6.66 -17.89
C ILE A 46 -1.97 7.86 -18.27
N GLY A 47 -2.49 9.07 -18.05
CA GLY A 47 -1.76 10.31 -18.35
C GLY A 47 -0.59 10.54 -17.38
N LEU A 48 0.52 11.07 -17.89
CA LEU A 48 1.64 11.55 -17.07
C LEU A 48 1.61 13.07 -17.08
N ILE A 49 1.37 13.70 -15.94
CA ILE A 49 1.17 15.14 -15.83
C ILE A 49 2.12 15.70 -14.77
N PRO A 50 2.87 16.78 -15.05
CA PRO A 50 3.60 17.51 -14.01
C PRO A 50 2.64 18.00 -12.92
N SER A 51 3.03 17.86 -11.66
CA SER A 51 2.17 18.25 -10.53
C SER A 51 1.64 19.70 -10.61
N ALA A 52 2.44 20.60 -11.19
CA ALA A 52 2.05 22.00 -11.39
C ALA A 52 1.00 22.21 -12.50
N SER A 53 0.76 21.19 -13.32
CA SER A 53 -0.16 21.24 -14.47
C SER A 53 -1.46 20.46 -14.21
N LEU A 54 -1.67 19.95 -13.00
CA LEU A 54 -2.92 19.31 -12.61
C LEU A 54 -4.05 20.34 -12.63
N THR A 55 -5.16 19.98 -13.23
CA THR A 55 -6.35 20.86 -13.35
C THR A 55 -7.40 20.59 -12.30
N LEU A 56 -7.25 19.47 -11.56
CA LEU A 56 -8.22 18.92 -10.58
C LEU A 56 -9.56 18.54 -11.21
N ASN A 57 -9.60 18.37 -12.53
CA ASN A 57 -10.73 17.78 -13.25
C ASN A 57 -10.54 16.27 -13.44
N GLU A 58 -9.34 15.77 -13.15
CA GLU A 58 -8.98 14.36 -13.21
C GLU A 58 -9.73 13.59 -12.12
N THR A 59 -10.30 12.45 -12.48
CA THR A 59 -11.10 11.64 -11.54
C THR A 59 -10.22 10.90 -10.56
N VAL A 60 -9.06 10.41 -11.03
CA VAL A 60 -8.11 9.67 -10.21
C VAL A 60 -6.70 10.22 -10.45
N ILE A 61 -6.07 10.67 -9.38
CA ILE A 61 -4.70 11.18 -9.41
C ILE A 61 -3.80 10.28 -8.55
N GLY A 62 -2.74 9.74 -9.14
CA GLY A 62 -1.67 9.06 -8.42
C GLY A 62 -0.48 9.96 -8.22
N GLY A 63 0.10 9.96 -7.03
CA GLY A 63 1.26 10.79 -6.74
C GLY A 63 1.93 10.45 -5.41
N THR A 64 3.13 10.96 -5.21
CA THR A 64 3.85 10.82 -3.94
C THR A 64 3.33 11.83 -2.90
N THR A 65 3.78 11.70 -1.66
CA THR A 65 3.47 12.66 -0.57
C THR A 65 3.63 14.12 -1.00
N TRP A 66 4.69 14.44 -1.74
CA TRP A 66 4.98 15.80 -2.20
C TRP A 66 3.91 16.40 -3.15
N VAL A 67 3.15 15.56 -3.84
CA VAL A 67 2.03 16.03 -4.66
C VAL A 67 0.88 16.52 -3.78
N PHE A 68 0.49 15.70 -2.81
CA PHE A 68 -0.69 15.94 -1.97
C PHE A 68 -0.42 16.88 -0.78
N SER A 69 0.85 17.18 -0.48
CA SER A 69 1.22 18.16 0.55
C SER A 69 1.21 19.61 0.06
N ARG A 70 0.95 19.85 -1.22
CA ARG A 70 0.94 21.19 -1.79
C ARG A 70 -0.33 21.96 -1.38
N GLU A 71 -0.20 23.26 -1.17
CA GLU A 71 -1.30 24.13 -0.76
C GLU A 71 -2.47 24.07 -1.75
N GLU A 72 -2.19 24.01 -3.04
CA GLU A 72 -3.20 23.95 -4.10
C GLU A 72 -4.04 22.66 -4.07
N MET A 73 -3.58 21.64 -3.36
CA MET A 73 -4.29 20.37 -3.19
C MET A 73 -5.22 20.37 -1.97
N ALA A 74 -5.23 21.43 -1.15
CA ALA A 74 -6.04 21.49 0.06
C ALA A 74 -7.54 21.31 -0.27
N ASN A 75 -8.17 20.30 0.37
CA ASN A 75 -9.58 19.93 0.15
C ASN A 75 -9.96 19.61 -1.30
N ALA A 76 -8.98 19.25 -2.14
CA ALA A 76 -9.20 19.01 -3.57
C ALA A 76 -9.90 17.67 -3.85
N PHE A 77 -9.84 16.71 -2.92
CA PHE A 77 -10.31 15.35 -3.15
C PHE A 77 -11.38 14.93 -2.13
N ASP A 78 -12.24 14.01 -2.54
CA ASP A 78 -13.19 13.39 -1.61
C ASP A 78 -12.51 12.32 -0.77
N ILE A 79 -11.62 11.52 -1.38
CA ILE A 79 -10.91 10.43 -0.71
C ILE A 79 -9.44 10.43 -1.11
N LEU A 80 -8.55 10.35 -0.12
CA LEU A 80 -7.13 10.04 -0.29
C LEU A 80 -6.91 8.57 0.08
N VAL A 81 -6.50 7.76 -0.89
CA VAL A 81 -6.13 6.36 -0.67
C VAL A 81 -4.62 6.27 -0.51
N ILE A 82 -4.16 5.70 0.60
CA ILE A 82 -2.73 5.48 0.90
C ILE A 82 -2.48 3.97 0.96
N ASP A 83 -1.73 3.49 -0.02
CA ASP A 83 -1.28 2.09 -0.06
C ASP A 83 0.08 1.95 0.64
N GLU A 84 0.36 0.76 1.17
CA GLU A 84 1.53 0.48 2.03
C GLU A 84 1.60 1.41 3.25
N ALA A 85 0.45 1.67 3.87
CA ALA A 85 0.32 2.60 4.98
C ALA A 85 1.11 2.18 6.24
N GLY A 86 1.44 0.90 6.40
CA GLY A 86 2.39 0.40 7.41
C GLY A 86 3.81 0.95 7.25
N GLN A 87 4.16 1.42 6.07
CA GLN A 87 5.46 2.04 5.78
C GLN A 87 5.39 3.58 5.69
N MET A 88 4.19 4.17 5.77
CA MET A 88 4.00 5.63 5.70
C MET A 88 4.14 6.26 7.07
N SER A 89 5.06 7.21 7.25
CA SER A 89 5.20 7.90 8.53
C SER A 89 3.98 8.76 8.85
N LEU A 90 3.67 8.90 10.14
CA LEU A 90 2.60 9.76 10.61
C LEU A 90 2.77 11.20 10.13
N ALA A 91 4.00 11.72 10.10
CA ALA A 91 4.28 13.06 9.61
C ALA A 91 3.87 13.22 8.13
N ASN A 92 4.19 12.25 7.28
CA ASN A 92 3.80 12.27 5.88
C ASN A 92 2.27 12.18 5.70
N LEU A 93 1.60 11.35 6.51
CA LEU A 93 0.14 11.29 6.52
C LEU A 93 -0.48 12.67 6.85
N LEU A 94 0.00 13.33 7.90
CA LEU A 94 -0.55 14.61 8.35
C LEU A 94 -0.44 15.71 7.29
N VAL A 95 0.68 15.79 6.56
CA VAL A 95 0.82 16.80 5.49
C VAL A 95 -0.05 16.49 4.27
N MET A 96 -0.32 15.22 3.99
CA MET A 96 -1.25 14.83 2.90
C MET A 96 -2.71 14.94 3.31
N ALA A 97 -3.03 14.80 4.59
CA ALA A 97 -4.40 14.72 5.10
C ALA A 97 -5.25 15.96 4.74
N GLN A 98 -4.61 17.11 4.62
CA GLN A 98 -5.29 18.34 4.20
C GLN A 98 -5.86 18.29 2.78
N SER A 99 -5.41 17.36 1.95
CA SER A 99 -5.83 17.29 0.54
C SER A 99 -7.20 16.66 0.33
N ALA A 100 -7.74 15.93 1.32
CA ALA A 100 -8.97 15.18 1.12
C ALA A 100 -9.91 15.23 2.35
N LYS A 101 -11.20 15.03 2.10
CA LYS A 101 -12.23 14.97 3.14
C LYS A 101 -12.18 13.69 3.95
N SER A 102 -11.76 12.58 3.33
CA SER A 102 -11.67 11.26 3.94
C SER A 102 -10.37 10.57 3.52
N ILE A 103 -9.85 9.70 4.38
CA ILE A 103 -8.62 8.96 4.12
C ILE A 103 -8.89 7.47 4.27
N LEU A 104 -8.48 6.70 3.28
CA LEU A 104 -8.46 5.24 3.30
C LEU A 104 -7.02 4.75 3.39
N LEU A 105 -6.67 4.12 4.50
CA LEU A 105 -5.35 3.50 4.70
C LEU A 105 -5.42 2.02 4.36
N VAL A 106 -4.57 1.58 3.47
CA VAL A 106 -4.42 0.18 3.06
C VAL A 106 -2.99 -0.26 3.37
N GLY A 107 -2.82 -1.37 4.05
CA GLY A 107 -1.48 -1.85 4.41
C GLY A 107 -1.49 -2.80 5.57
N ASP A 108 -0.32 -3.09 6.09
CA ASP A 108 -0.09 -4.05 7.15
C ASP A 108 0.94 -3.49 8.14
N GLN A 109 0.53 -3.32 9.40
CA GLN A 109 1.40 -2.80 10.47
C GLN A 109 2.42 -3.82 10.97
N GLN A 110 2.26 -5.11 10.65
CA GLN A 110 3.20 -6.17 11.03
C GLN A 110 4.37 -6.30 10.04
N GLN A 111 4.28 -5.60 8.89
CA GLN A 111 5.40 -5.53 7.96
C GLN A 111 6.47 -4.54 8.46
N LEU A 112 7.70 -4.69 7.95
CA LEU A 112 8.80 -3.79 8.31
C LEU A 112 8.44 -2.34 8.00
N SER A 113 8.60 -1.48 8.99
CA SER A 113 8.46 -0.03 8.81
C SER A 113 9.57 0.52 7.90
N GLN A 114 9.35 1.68 7.32
CA GLN A 114 10.37 2.34 6.51
C GLN A 114 11.58 2.70 7.40
N PRO A 115 12.84 2.39 6.98
CA PRO A 115 14.02 2.80 7.72
C PRO A 115 14.09 4.32 7.86
N THR A 116 14.26 4.80 9.07
CA THR A 116 14.48 6.23 9.34
C THR A 116 15.97 6.53 9.43
N LYS A 117 16.39 7.70 8.93
CA LYS A 117 17.80 8.13 9.00
C LYS A 117 18.17 8.76 10.35
N ALA A 118 17.18 9.12 11.14
CA ALA A 118 17.36 9.76 12.45
C ALA A 118 16.13 9.51 13.32
N ASP A 119 16.28 9.65 14.62
CA ASP A 119 15.16 9.62 15.55
C ASP A 119 14.27 10.84 15.34
N HIS A 120 12.96 10.60 15.32
CA HIS A 120 11.97 11.65 15.23
C HIS A 120 11.36 11.95 16.61
N PRO A 121 11.11 13.24 16.95
CA PRO A 121 10.55 13.60 18.23
C PRO A 121 9.14 13.04 18.40
N GLY A 122 8.87 12.54 19.60
CA GLY A 122 7.56 11.98 19.96
C GLY A 122 7.20 10.77 19.08
N GLU A 123 5.96 10.70 18.62
CA GLU A 123 5.44 9.59 17.82
C GLU A 123 5.48 9.84 16.29
N SER A 124 6.08 10.96 15.85
CA SER A 124 6.09 11.35 14.43
C SER A 124 6.86 10.38 13.53
N GLY A 125 7.74 9.56 14.09
CA GLY A 125 8.47 8.50 13.38
C GLY A 125 7.70 7.20 13.20
N LYS A 126 6.62 6.98 13.98
CA LYS A 126 5.77 5.80 13.81
C LYS A 126 5.10 5.78 12.44
N SER A 127 4.78 4.58 11.96
CA SER A 127 3.91 4.49 10.79
C SER A 127 2.48 4.94 11.15
N CYS A 128 1.73 5.41 10.17
CA CYS A 128 0.36 5.84 10.41
C CYS A 128 -0.54 4.68 10.87
N LEU A 129 -0.33 3.44 10.41
CA LEU A 129 -1.06 2.29 10.91
C LEU A 129 -0.65 1.94 12.34
N GLU A 130 0.64 1.91 12.66
CA GLU A 130 1.12 1.65 14.02
C GLU A 130 0.51 2.65 15.03
N TYR A 131 0.48 3.94 14.67
CA TYR A 131 -0.13 4.96 15.50
C TYR A 131 -1.63 4.74 15.72
N LEU A 132 -2.38 4.44 14.66
CA LEU A 132 -3.83 4.27 14.73
C LEU A 132 -4.26 2.95 15.38
N MET A 133 -3.44 1.91 15.24
CA MET A 133 -3.70 0.58 15.80
C MET A 133 -3.44 0.50 17.29
N GLN A 134 -2.62 1.40 17.86
CA GLN A 134 -2.33 1.48 19.30
C GLN A 134 -1.92 0.13 19.92
N GLY A 135 -1.12 -0.65 19.18
CA GLY A 135 -0.62 -1.96 19.62
C GLY A 135 -1.55 -3.15 19.34
N ALA A 136 -2.71 -2.94 18.70
CA ALA A 136 -3.54 -4.06 18.27
C ALA A 136 -2.87 -4.80 17.08
N ASN A 137 -2.85 -6.15 17.13
CA ASN A 137 -2.28 -6.96 16.04
C ASN A 137 -3.15 -6.95 14.79
N VAL A 138 -4.46 -6.79 14.96
CA VAL A 138 -5.46 -6.80 13.90
C VAL A 138 -6.35 -5.59 14.04
N VAL A 139 -6.76 -5.00 12.91
CA VAL A 139 -7.64 -3.83 12.92
C VAL A 139 -8.95 -4.13 13.66
N PRO A 140 -9.34 -3.31 14.66
CA PRO A 140 -10.64 -3.41 15.32
C PRO A 140 -11.79 -3.19 14.33
N GLU A 141 -12.92 -3.88 14.55
CA GLU A 141 -14.07 -3.85 13.63
C GLU A 141 -14.70 -2.46 13.47
N ASP A 142 -14.58 -1.62 14.49
CA ASP A 142 -15.04 -0.22 14.49
C ASP A 142 -14.10 0.74 13.73
N LYS A 143 -12.87 0.29 13.41
CA LYS A 143 -11.85 1.13 12.74
C LYS A 143 -11.59 0.72 11.30
N GLY A 144 -11.95 -0.48 10.90
CA GLY A 144 -11.67 -0.93 9.54
C GLY A 144 -11.99 -2.39 9.26
N ILE A 145 -11.53 -2.87 8.11
CA ILE A 145 -11.76 -4.23 7.63
C ILE A 145 -10.43 -4.98 7.61
N PHE A 146 -10.38 -6.13 8.27
CA PHE A 146 -9.25 -7.04 8.18
C PHE A 146 -9.41 -7.97 6.97
N LEU A 147 -8.44 -7.91 6.04
CA LEU A 147 -8.38 -8.82 4.91
C LEU A 147 -7.76 -10.14 5.37
N ASN A 148 -8.61 -11.09 5.73
CA ASN A 148 -8.22 -12.30 6.44
C ASN A 148 -7.68 -13.44 5.57
N THR A 149 -7.54 -13.26 4.27
CA THR A 149 -7.11 -14.33 3.36
C THR A 149 -5.78 -13.98 2.68
N SER A 150 -4.77 -14.79 2.93
CA SER A 150 -3.47 -14.72 2.23
C SER A 150 -3.54 -15.49 0.91
N TRP A 151 -3.31 -14.77 -0.19
CA TRP A 151 -3.22 -15.31 -1.55
C TRP A 151 -1.78 -15.60 -1.98
N ARG A 152 -0.82 -15.40 -1.09
CA ARG A 152 0.62 -15.51 -1.38
C ARG A 152 1.25 -16.72 -0.73
N MET A 153 0.97 -16.92 0.55
CA MET A 153 1.65 -17.92 1.37
C MET A 153 0.91 -19.26 1.33
N GLU A 154 1.69 -20.33 1.39
CA GLU A 154 1.17 -21.67 1.62
C GLU A 154 0.44 -21.74 2.99
N PRO A 155 -0.68 -22.50 3.12
CA PRO A 155 -1.50 -22.51 4.32
C PRO A 155 -0.78 -22.84 5.62
N THR A 156 0.19 -23.80 5.63
CA THR A 156 0.95 -24.15 6.83
C THR A 156 1.79 -22.98 7.33
N ILE A 157 2.46 -22.27 6.42
CA ILE A 157 3.22 -21.06 6.74
C ILE A 157 2.27 -19.95 7.22
N THR A 158 1.14 -19.80 6.54
CA THR A 158 0.13 -18.80 6.92
C THR A 158 -0.37 -19.03 8.34
N ASN A 159 -0.59 -20.29 8.75
CA ASN A 159 -1.05 -20.62 10.12
C ASN A 159 -0.05 -20.19 11.18
N ILE A 160 1.26 -20.44 10.96
CA ILE A 160 2.32 -20.01 11.88
C ILE A 160 2.35 -18.47 11.98
N VAL A 161 2.33 -17.78 10.85
CA VAL A 161 2.33 -16.32 10.80
C VAL A 161 1.06 -15.75 11.45
N SER A 162 -0.09 -16.39 11.22
CA SER A 162 -1.37 -16.00 11.80
C SER A 162 -1.37 -16.08 13.32
N GLU A 163 -0.79 -17.17 13.87
CA GLU A 163 -0.69 -17.36 15.31
C GLU A 163 0.23 -16.33 15.98
N LEU A 164 1.35 -15.98 15.32
CA LEU A 164 2.35 -15.08 15.88
C LEU A 164 1.96 -13.59 15.77
N PHE A 165 1.27 -13.21 14.69
CA PHE A 165 1.14 -11.79 14.33
C PHE A 165 -0.30 -11.30 14.09
N TYR A 166 -1.27 -12.21 13.86
CA TYR A 166 -2.63 -11.82 13.44
C TYR A 166 -3.74 -12.46 14.27
N ASP A 167 -3.47 -12.77 15.54
CA ASP A 167 -4.45 -13.31 16.51
C ASP A 167 -5.24 -14.51 15.95
N LYS A 168 -4.59 -15.37 15.15
CA LYS A 168 -5.18 -16.54 14.46
C LYS A 168 -6.29 -16.20 13.46
N ARG A 169 -6.38 -14.95 13.03
CA ARG A 169 -7.45 -14.48 12.10
C ARG A 169 -7.03 -14.54 10.62
N LEU A 170 -5.74 -14.68 10.30
CA LEU A 170 -5.27 -14.80 8.92
C LEU A 170 -5.37 -16.26 8.47
N MET A 171 -5.94 -16.49 7.29
CA MET A 171 -6.12 -17.82 6.69
C MET A 171 -5.36 -17.90 5.36
N GLY A 172 -4.73 -19.04 5.08
CA GLY A 172 -4.16 -19.32 3.75
C GLY A 172 -5.26 -19.65 2.74
N ASN A 173 -5.16 -19.13 1.52
CA ASN A 173 -6.04 -19.57 0.44
C ASN A 173 -5.69 -21.02 0.07
N PRO A 174 -6.68 -21.95 -0.03
CA PRO A 174 -6.43 -23.34 -0.40
C PRO A 174 -5.72 -23.52 -1.76
N SER A 175 -5.90 -22.58 -2.69
CA SER A 175 -5.21 -22.65 -3.99
C SER A 175 -3.68 -22.57 -3.88
N ASN A 176 -3.15 -22.13 -2.73
CA ASN A 176 -1.71 -22.00 -2.47
C ASN A 176 -1.08 -23.26 -1.84
N GLU A 177 -1.82 -24.35 -1.64
CA GLU A 177 -1.30 -25.62 -1.08
C GLU A 177 -0.14 -26.20 -1.89
N ASN A 178 -0.11 -25.92 -3.19
CA ASN A 178 0.95 -26.36 -4.09
C ASN A 178 2.17 -25.43 -4.15
N ASN A 179 2.14 -24.30 -3.45
CA ASN A 179 3.27 -23.36 -3.36
C ASN A 179 4.34 -23.89 -2.39
N SER A 180 4.94 -25.03 -2.72
CA SER A 180 5.96 -25.67 -1.90
C SER A 180 7.37 -25.36 -2.38
N ILE A 181 8.28 -25.21 -1.43
CA ILE A 181 9.72 -25.15 -1.73
C ILE A 181 10.23 -26.57 -1.85
N ASN A 182 10.68 -26.96 -3.05
CA ASN A 182 11.36 -28.22 -3.22
C ASN A 182 12.82 -28.09 -2.74
N TRP A 183 13.09 -28.56 -1.54
CA TRP A 183 14.41 -28.45 -0.92
C TRP A 183 15.49 -29.29 -1.61
N GLY A 184 15.20 -30.02 -2.67
CA GLY A 184 16.16 -30.96 -3.24
C GLY A 184 16.57 -32.06 -2.21
N LYS A 185 17.63 -32.78 -2.45
CA LYS A 185 18.15 -33.74 -1.49
C LYS A 185 18.57 -33.03 -0.20
N PRO A 186 18.22 -33.53 0.99
CA PRO A 186 18.63 -32.92 2.25
C PRO A 186 20.15 -32.74 2.29
N CYS A 187 20.61 -31.52 2.52
CA CYS A 187 22.05 -31.16 2.61
C CYS A 187 22.74 -31.63 3.89
N LEU A 188 22.19 -32.62 4.60
CA LEU A 188 22.75 -33.16 5.81
C LEU A 188 22.98 -34.66 5.64
N SER A 189 24.06 -35.01 4.94
CA SER A 189 24.77 -36.22 5.30
C SER A 189 25.56 -35.91 6.57
N GLN A 190 25.02 -36.20 7.73
CA GLN A 190 25.84 -36.35 8.92
C GLN A 190 26.71 -37.60 8.70
N SER A 191 27.92 -37.42 8.24
CA SER A 191 29.00 -38.37 8.49
C SER A 191 29.49 -38.08 9.90
N GLY A 192 28.84 -38.68 10.88
CA GLY A 192 29.43 -38.87 12.18
C GLY A 192 30.32 -40.12 12.11
N ASN A 193 31.58 -39.95 12.38
CA ASN A 193 32.47 -40.88 13.04
C ASN A 193 33.12 -40.14 14.19
#